data_29e498d3cef6c9bafc65175f49a9fb9b
#
_entry.id   29e498d3cef6c9bafc65175f49a9fb9b
#
_cell.length_a   1.000
_cell.length_b   1.000
_cell.length_c   1.000
_cell.angle_alpha   90.00
_cell.angle_beta   90.00
_cell.angle_gamma   90.00
#
_symmetry.space_group_name_H-M   'P 1'
#
loop_
_entity.id
_entity.type
_entity.pdbx_description
1 polymer ?
#
loop_
_entity_poly.entity_id
_entity_poly.type
_entity_poly.pdbx_seq_one_letter_code
_entity_poly.pdbx_strand_id
1 'polypeptide(L)'
;MRRPFAAALLTALALLALAGHATAATPFVATLKATTHNPKADAAWPITVTVRSHSGKSLRATAIYQFVYNGQVVATRYPSPKADLHSKCNKEGTCRHSAYPFTWRLRDPTVTWPARSAGIALKFRVVIKVKGLGTRNLDYSVRVRR
;
A
#
# COMPACT_ATOMS: atom_id res chain seq x y z
N MET A 1 -9.11 67.87 43.12
CA MET A 1 -9.97 66.76 42.64
C MET A 1 -9.30 66.05 41.48
N ARG A 2 -8.66 64.90 41.70
CA ARG A 2 -8.06 64.10 40.65
C ARG A 2 -8.57 62.67 40.86
N ARG A 3 -9.31 62.16 39.87
CA ARG A 3 -9.83 60.80 39.84
C ARG A 3 -8.76 59.84 39.22
N PRO A 4 -8.48 58.69 39.83
CA PRO A 4 -7.62 57.69 39.19
C PRO A 4 -8.43 56.81 38.22
N PHE A 5 -7.91 56.65 37.00
CA PHE A 5 -8.38 55.69 36.03
C PHE A 5 -7.95 54.27 36.44
N ALA A 6 -8.92 53.42 36.60
CA ALA A 6 -8.70 51.97 36.79
C ALA A 6 -8.45 51.34 35.41
N ALA A 7 -7.26 50.81 35.22
CA ALA A 7 -6.93 50.00 34.04
C ALA A 7 -7.40 48.56 34.30
N ALA A 8 -8.41 48.13 33.54
CA ALA A 8 -8.84 46.73 33.50
C ALA A 8 -7.93 45.91 32.58
N LEU A 9 -7.12 45.00 33.15
CA LEU A 9 -6.35 44.00 32.43
C LEU A 9 -7.30 42.88 31.99
N LEU A 10 -7.58 42.80 30.69
CA LEU A 10 -8.24 41.67 30.03
C LEU A 10 -7.17 40.61 29.75
N THR A 11 -7.11 39.58 30.57
CA THR A 11 -6.33 38.35 30.29
C THR A 11 -7.12 37.48 29.33
N ALA A 12 -6.76 37.50 28.06
CA ALA A 12 -7.27 36.60 27.05
C ALA A 12 -6.59 35.19 27.23
N LEU A 13 -7.38 34.26 27.75
CA LEU A 13 -6.97 32.85 27.88
C LEU A 13 -7.09 32.19 26.48
N ALA A 14 -5.97 32.05 25.82
CA ALA A 14 -5.91 31.29 24.54
C ALA A 14 -5.97 29.80 24.86
N LEU A 15 -7.14 29.19 24.71
CA LEU A 15 -7.27 27.73 24.69
C LEU A 15 -6.68 27.25 23.35
N LEU A 16 -5.45 26.73 23.36
CA LEU A 16 -4.91 25.92 22.28
C LEU A 16 -5.69 24.58 22.27
N ALA A 17 -6.65 24.45 21.36
CA ALA A 17 -7.25 23.17 21.03
C ALA A 17 -6.18 22.31 20.35
N LEU A 18 -5.58 21.36 21.10
CA LEU A 18 -4.83 20.25 20.51
C LEU A 18 -5.84 19.39 19.73
N ALA A 19 -6.00 19.68 18.45
CA ALA A 19 -6.68 18.78 17.52
C ALA A 19 -5.80 17.54 17.36
N GLY A 20 -6.01 16.57 18.25
CA GLY A 20 -5.43 15.23 18.11
C GLY A 20 -5.92 14.66 16.79
N HIS A 21 -5.00 14.47 15.84
CA HIS A 21 -5.28 13.75 14.60
C HIS A 21 -5.55 12.29 14.99
N ALA A 22 -6.82 11.96 15.19
CA ALA A 22 -7.26 10.58 15.32
C ALA A 22 -6.92 9.91 13.99
N THR A 23 -5.85 9.12 13.96
CA THR A 23 -5.54 8.21 12.85
C THR A 23 -6.71 7.26 12.76
N ALA A 24 -7.57 7.43 11.74
CA ALA A 24 -8.72 6.56 11.53
C ALA A 24 -8.20 5.11 11.47
N ALA A 25 -8.69 4.27 12.38
CA ALA A 25 -8.33 2.86 12.41
C ALA A 25 -8.64 2.25 11.03
N THR A 26 -7.66 1.55 10.44
CA THR A 26 -7.86 0.91 9.14
C THR A 26 -9.00 -0.10 9.25
N PRO A 27 -10.03 -0.05 8.39
CA PRO A 27 -11.25 -0.84 8.54
C PRO A 27 -11.07 -2.34 8.32
N PHE A 28 -9.86 -2.79 7.95
CA PHE A 28 -9.50 -4.19 7.75
C PHE A 28 -8.01 -4.44 8.00
N VAL A 29 -7.68 -5.70 8.24
CA VAL A 29 -6.29 -6.16 8.41
C VAL A 29 -5.80 -6.73 7.10
N ALA A 30 -4.63 -6.28 6.65
CA ALA A 30 -3.95 -6.84 5.48
C ALA A 30 -2.47 -7.07 5.80
N THR A 31 -1.90 -8.16 5.31
CA THR A 31 -0.48 -8.51 5.50
C THR A 31 0.15 -8.90 4.19
N LEU A 32 1.43 -8.58 4.03
CA LEU A 32 2.28 -8.99 2.93
C LEU A 32 3.45 -9.79 3.50
N LYS A 33 3.65 -11.00 2.99
CA LYS A 33 4.80 -11.85 3.29
C LYS A 33 5.53 -12.19 2.00
N ALA A 34 6.84 -12.15 2.04
CA ALA A 34 7.72 -12.58 0.96
C ALA A 34 8.84 -13.48 1.52
N THR A 35 9.51 -14.21 0.65
CA THR A 35 10.53 -15.19 1.07
C THR A 35 11.79 -14.53 1.61
N THR A 36 12.14 -13.32 1.15
CA THR A 36 13.36 -12.62 1.54
C THR A 36 13.29 -11.13 1.21
N HIS A 37 14.00 -10.30 1.97
CA HIS A 37 14.25 -8.91 1.66
C HIS A 37 15.35 -8.70 0.60
N ASN A 38 16.05 -9.77 0.23
CA ASN A 38 17.13 -9.74 -0.76
C ASN A 38 16.83 -10.69 -1.93
N PRO A 39 15.81 -10.41 -2.75
CA PRO A 39 15.48 -11.23 -3.91
C PRO A 39 16.64 -11.25 -4.89
N LYS A 40 16.81 -12.37 -5.60
CA LYS A 40 17.75 -12.48 -6.71
C LYS A 40 17.11 -11.90 -7.97
N ALA A 41 17.90 -11.14 -8.75
CA ALA A 41 17.47 -10.65 -10.06
C ALA A 41 17.11 -11.84 -10.98
N ASP A 42 16.10 -11.63 -11.82
CA ASP A 42 15.58 -12.59 -12.81
C ASP A 42 15.14 -13.95 -12.22
N ALA A 43 15.02 -14.03 -10.90
CA ALA A 43 14.51 -15.20 -10.22
C ALA A 43 13.10 -14.95 -9.64
N ALA A 44 12.33 -16.00 -9.51
CA ALA A 44 11.02 -15.95 -8.88
C ALA A 44 11.15 -15.53 -7.40
N TRP A 45 10.30 -14.58 -7.00
CA TRP A 45 10.20 -14.09 -5.62
C TRP A 45 8.75 -14.24 -5.12
N PRO A 46 8.39 -15.42 -4.61
CA PRO A 46 7.04 -15.70 -4.18
C PRO A 46 6.58 -14.79 -3.06
N ILE A 47 5.36 -14.28 -3.19
CA ILE A 47 4.71 -13.47 -2.18
C ILE A 47 3.36 -14.04 -1.77
N THR A 48 2.91 -13.68 -0.59
CA THR A 48 1.58 -13.98 -0.09
C THR A 48 0.98 -12.74 0.54
N VAL A 49 -0.22 -12.37 0.09
CA VAL A 49 -1.02 -11.30 0.66
C VAL A 49 -2.24 -11.90 1.34
N THR A 50 -2.58 -11.45 2.54
CA THR A 50 -3.83 -11.85 3.21
C THR A 50 -4.64 -10.63 3.57
N VAL A 51 -5.98 -10.75 3.51
CA VAL A 51 -6.91 -9.67 3.84
C VAL A 51 -8.06 -10.23 4.67
N ARG A 52 -8.31 -9.64 5.83
CA ARG A 52 -9.38 -10.04 6.75
C ARG A 52 -10.01 -8.82 7.44
N SER A 53 -11.24 -8.97 7.92
CA SER A 53 -11.81 -8.04 8.89
C SER A 53 -11.06 -8.13 10.22
N HIS A 54 -11.29 -7.17 11.12
CA HIS A 54 -10.75 -7.24 12.49
C HIS A 54 -11.30 -8.45 13.28
N SER A 55 -12.49 -8.93 12.93
CA SER A 55 -13.07 -10.16 13.51
C SER A 55 -12.54 -11.46 12.86
N GLY A 56 -11.53 -11.37 11.96
CA GLY A 56 -10.92 -12.52 11.30
C GLY A 56 -11.67 -13.06 10.07
N LYS A 57 -12.81 -12.47 9.69
CA LYS A 57 -13.58 -12.91 8.50
C LYS A 57 -12.79 -12.63 7.21
N SER A 58 -12.84 -13.56 6.28
CA SER A 58 -12.27 -13.41 4.94
C SER A 58 -12.95 -12.28 4.17
N LEU A 59 -12.17 -11.42 3.52
CA LEU A 59 -12.69 -10.32 2.72
C LEU A 59 -12.33 -10.52 1.24
N ARG A 60 -13.21 -10.05 0.36
CA ARG A 60 -12.96 -9.93 -1.07
C ARG A 60 -12.24 -8.62 -1.32
N ALA A 61 -11.11 -8.68 -2.03
CA ALA A 61 -10.24 -7.55 -2.29
C ALA A 61 -9.72 -7.56 -3.73
N THR A 62 -9.13 -6.46 -4.14
CA THR A 62 -8.32 -6.37 -5.35
C THR A 62 -6.91 -5.91 -5.01
N ALA A 63 -5.92 -6.35 -5.80
CA ALA A 63 -4.52 -5.99 -5.63
C ALA A 63 -3.92 -5.40 -6.89
N ILE A 64 -3.02 -4.42 -6.71
CA ILE A 64 -2.12 -3.86 -7.72
C ILE A 64 -0.73 -3.84 -7.10
N TYR A 65 0.32 -4.13 -7.89
CA TYR A 65 1.71 -4.02 -7.48
C TYR A 65 2.31 -2.71 -7.95
N GLN A 66 3.06 -2.08 -7.08
CA GLN A 66 3.86 -0.89 -7.38
C GLN A 66 5.30 -1.12 -6.92
N PHE A 67 6.23 -0.68 -7.76
CA PHE A 67 7.65 -0.64 -7.43
C PHE A 67 8.01 0.81 -7.14
N VAL A 68 8.53 1.06 -5.95
CA VAL A 68 8.78 2.41 -5.44
C VAL A 68 10.28 2.60 -5.25
N TYR A 69 10.82 3.67 -5.82
CA TYR A 69 12.21 4.10 -5.66
C TYR A 69 12.24 5.56 -5.23
N ASN A 70 13.00 5.88 -4.18
CA ASN A 70 13.06 7.24 -3.61
C ASN A 70 11.69 7.89 -3.37
N GLY A 71 10.72 7.09 -2.89
CA GLY A 71 9.37 7.56 -2.60
C GLY A 71 8.43 7.67 -3.81
N GLN A 72 8.95 7.47 -5.03
CA GLN A 72 8.16 7.55 -6.26
C GLN A 72 7.82 6.17 -6.83
N VAL A 73 6.62 6.02 -7.37
CA VAL A 73 6.21 4.82 -8.09
C VAL A 73 6.91 4.82 -9.46
N VAL A 74 7.85 3.90 -9.67
CA VAL A 74 8.62 3.78 -10.92
C VAL A 74 8.06 2.73 -11.86
N ALA A 75 7.23 1.82 -11.36
CA ALA A 75 6.50 0.85 -12.18
C ALA A 75 5.24 0.38 -11.47
N THR A 76 4.23 0.04 -12.27
CA THR A 76 2.99 -0.59 -11.80
C THR A 76 2.82 -1.90 -12.56
N ARG A 77 2.46 -2.96 -11.83
CA ARG A 77 2.12 -4.27 -12.40
C ARG A 77 0.84 -4.80 -11.80
N TYR A 78 0.21 -5.69 -12.52
CA TYR A 78 -0.99 -6.37 -12.07
C TYR A 78 -0.65 -7.80 -11.71
N PRO A 79 -1.06 -8.31 -10.53
CA PRO A 79 -0.83 -9.71 -10.20
C PRO A 79 -1.36 -10.65 -11.27
N SER A 80 -0.58 -11.66 -11.62
CA SER A 80 -0.98 -12.67 -12.60
C SER A 80 -0.51 -14.06 -12.15
N PRO A 81 -0.94 -14.52 -10.94
CA PRO A 81 -0.49 -15.79 -10.36
C PRO A 81 -0.95 -17.02 -11.15
N LYS A 82 -1.95 -16.81 -12.04
CA LYS A 82 -2.39 -17.76 -13.06
C LYS A 82 -2.37 -17.01 -14.38
N ALA A 83 -1.61 -17.51 -15.35
CA ALA A 83 -1.51 -16.87 -16.66
C ALA A 83 -2.91 -16.48 -17.20
N ASP A 84 -3.02 -15.25 -17.66
CA ASP A 84 -4.08 -14.70 -18.53
C ASP A 84 -5.51 -14.51 -18.03
N LEU A 85 -5.85 -14.74 -16.79
CA LEU A 85 -7.25 -14.59 -16.34
C LEU A 85 -7.72 -13.13 -16.22
N HIS A 86 -6.83 -12.14 -16.22
CA HIS A 86 -7.16 -10.73 -15.98
C HIS A 86 -6.63 -9.75 -17.03
N SER A 87 -5.95 -10.22 -18.06
CA SER A 87 -5.66 -9.45 -19.27
C SER A 87 -6.75 -9.72 -20.29
N LYS A 88 -7.72 -8.82 -20.41
CA LYS A 88 -8.65 -8.84 -21.55
C LYS A 88 -7.99 -8.10 -22.68
N CYS A 89 -7.41 -8.86 -23.62
CA CYS A 89 -6.89 -8.31 -24.86
C CYS A 89 -8.00 -8.29 -25.91
N ASN A 90 -8.09 -7.20 -26.68
CA ASN A 90 -8.95 -7.14 -27.86
C ASN A 90 -8.26 -7.86 -29.04
N LYS A 91 -8.97 -7.98 -30.19
CA LYS A 91 -8.45 -8.64 -31.39
C LYS A 91 -7.22 -7.94 -31.99
N GLU A 92 -7.03 -6.64 -31.68
CA GLU A 92 -5.91 -5.80 -32.08
C GLU A 92 -4.69 -5.91 -31.14
N GLY A 93 -4.75 -6.80 -30.14
CA GLY A 93 -3.65 -7.02 -29.20
C GLY A 93 -3.54 -6.00 -28.07
N THR A 94 -4.49 -5.05 -27.94
CA THR A 94 -4.54 -4.12 -26.83
C THR A 94 -5.09 -4.80 -25.60
N CYS A 95 -4.28 -4.92 -24.53
CA CYS A 95 -4.66 -5.58 -23.30
C CYS A 95 -5.08 -4.57 -22.23
N ARG A 96 -6.25 -4.77 -21.63
CA ARG A 96 -6.67 -4.05 -20.44
C ARG A 96 -6.18 -4.80 -19.21
N HIS A 97 -5.24 -4.20 -18.52
CA HIS A 97 -4.83 -4.69 -17.20
C HIS A 97 -5.75 -4.12 -16.13
N SER A 98 -6.24 -4.96 -15.25
CA SER A 98 -7.10 -4.58 -14.14
C SER A 98 -6.52 -5.08 -12.82
N ALA A 99 -6.92 -4.44 -11.70
CA ALA A 99 -6.57 -4.92 -10.39
C ALA A 99 -7.03 -6.38 -10.21
N TYR A 100 -6.15 -7.22 -9.66
CA TYR A 100 -6.38 -8.66 -9.50
C TYR A 100 -7.38 -8.92 -8.36
N PRO A 101 -8.54 -9.53 -8.59
CA PRO A 101 -9.50 -9.87 -7.56
C PRO A 101 -9.10 -11.17 -6.85
N PHE A 102 -9.21 -11.19 -5.53
CA PHE A 102 -9.00 -12.38 -4.72
C PHE A 102 -9.88 -12.34 -3.45
N THR A 103 -10.03 -13.49 -2.82
CA THR A 103 -10.70 -13.61 -1.53
C THR A 103 -9.71 -14.14 -0.51
N TRP A 104 -9.57 -13.42 0.61
CA TRP A 104 -8.74 -13.75 1.75
C TRP A 104 -7.23 -13.85 1.48
N ARG A 105 -6.80 -14.64 0.48
CA ARG A 105 -5.38 -14.90 0.22
C ARG A 105 -5.05 -14.84 -1.26
N LEU A 106 -4.05 -14.05 -1.59
CA LEU A 106 -3.38 -14.03 -2.88
C LEU A 106 -1.98 -14.64 -2.70
N ARG A 107 -1.67 -15.71 -3.43
CA ARG A 107 -0.33 -16.27 -3.58
C ARG A 107 0.14 -16.01 -4.99
N ASP A 108 1.27 -15.34 -5.11
CA ASP A 108 1.85 -15.05 -6.41
C ASP A 108 3.31 -15.53 -6.45
N PRO A 109 3.60 -16.64 -7.15
CA PRO A 109 4.95 -17.15 -7.32
C PRO A 109 5.70 -16.48 -8.48
N THR A 110 5.04 -15.58 -9.23
CA THR A 110 5.55 -15.09 -10.52
C THR A 110 6.25 -13.73 -10.45
N VAL A 111 6.27 -13.09 -9.28
CA VAL A 111 6.96 -11.80 -9.11
C VAL A 111 8.45 -11.99 -9.35
N THR A 112 9.03 -11.17 -10.24
CA THR A 112 10.46 -11.15 -10.56
C THR A 112 11.00 -9.73 -10.53
N TRP A 113 12.31 -9.61 -10.31
CA TRP A 113 13.04 -8.35 -10.30
C TRP A 113 13.97 -8.31 -11.52
N PRO A 114 13.91 -7.29 -12.39
CA PRO A 114 14.78 -7.25 -13.57
C PRO A 114 16.26 -7.10 -13.17
N ALA A 115 17.19 -7.62 -13.95
CA ALA A 115 18.64 -7.56 -13.70
C ALA A 115 19.15 -6.15 -13.41
N ARG A 116 18.57 -5.15 -14.09
CA ARG A 116 18.91 -3.72 -13.87
C ARG A 116 18.61 -3.20 -12.46
N SER A 117 17.80 -3.89 -11.69
CA SER A 117 17.48 -3.52 -10.30
C SER A 117 18.49 -4.04 -9.28
N ALA A 118 19.47 -4.85 -9.72
CA ALA A 118 20.50 -5.41 -8.84
C ALA A 118 21.31 -4.31 -8.15
N GLY A 119 21.48 -4.43 -6.84
CA GLY A 119 22.18 -3.46 -5.98
C GLY A 119 21.32 -2.29 -5.52
N ILE A 120 20.13 -2.10 -6.10
CA ILE A 120 19.25 -0.98 -5.78
C ILE A 120 18.35 -1.34 -4.59
N ALA A 121 18.23 -0.41 -3.65
CA ALA A 121 17.25 -0.50 -2.58
C ALA A 121 15.88 0.01 -3.12
N LEU A 122 14.89 -0.84 -3.12
CA LEU A 122 13.56 -0.59 -3.64
C LEU A 122 12.51 -0.93 -2.58
N LYS A 123 11.32 -0.46 -2.79
CA LYS A 123 10.16 -0.87 -2.02
C LYS A 123 9.12 -1.50 -2.95
N PHE A 124 8.72 -2.69 -2.63
CA PHE A 124 7.58 -3.34 -3.25
C PHE A 124 6.32 -2.96 -2.48
N ARG A 125 5.35 -2.42 -3.16
CA ARG A 125 4.07 -2.01 -2.59
C ARG A 125 2.94 -2.81 -3.19
N VAL A 126 2.10 -3.38 -2.34
CA VAL A 126 0.82 -3.95 -2.76
C VAL A 126 -0.29 -3.00 -2.34
N VAL A 127 -1.00 -2.45 -3.32
CA VAL A 127 -2.18 -1.61 -3.08
C VAL A 127 -3.39 -2.52 -3.02
N ILE A 128 -3.98 -2.65 -1.85
CA ILE A 128 -5.15 -3.47 -1.58
C ILE A 128 -6.38 -2.58 -1.49
N LYS A 129 -7.42 -2.91 -2.26
CA LYS A 129 -8.73 -2.24 -2.17
C LYS A 129 -9.80 -3.25 -1.79
N VAL A 130 -10.56 -2.94 -0.75
CA VAL A 130 -11.75 -3.68 -0.31
C VAL A 130 -12.98 -2.80 -0.54
N LYS A 131 -13.94 -3.30 -1.30
CA LYS A 131 -15.17 -2.54 -1.63
C LYS A 131 -15.89 -2.14 -0.34
N GLY A 132 -16.20 -0.85 -0.21
CA GLY A 132 -16.90 -0.28 0.95
C GLY A 132 -16.03 -0.07 2.20
N LEU A 133 -14.76 -0.58 2.22
CA LEU A 133 -13.85 -0.44 3.36
C LEU A 133 -12.62 0.41 3.05
N GLY A 134 -12.36 0.72 1.76
CA GLY A 134 -11.28 1.60 1.35
C GLY A 134 -10.05 0.88 0.82
N THR A 135 -8.90 1.59 0.85
CA THR A 135 -7.64 1.15 0.25
C THR A 135 -6.54 1.15 1.31
N ARG A 136 -5.64 0.17 1.23
CA ARG A 136 -4.45 0.06 2.08
C ARG A 136 -3.22 -0.29 1.26
N ASN A 137 -2.10 0.37 1.56
CA ASN A 137 -0.79 0.07 0.98
C ASN A 137 -0.02 -0.83 1.94
N LEU A 138 0.55 -1.91 1.40
CA LEU A 138 1.44 -2.81 2.11
C LEU A 138 2.83 -2.67 1.50
N ASP A 139 3.75 -2.08 2.24
CA ASP A 139 5.11 -1.80 1.79
C ASP A 139 6.07 -2.89 2.30
N TYR A 140 6.98 -3.35 1.42
CA TYR A 140 8.01 -4.32 1.71
C TYR A 140 9.34 -3.85 1.11
N SER A 141 10.31 -3.54 1.97
CA SER A 141 11.62 -3.07 1.52
C SER A 141 12.47 -4.22 1.01
N VAL A 142 13.12 -4.04 -0.14
CA VAL A 142 13.99 -5.04 -0.76
C VAL A 142 15.29 -4.41 -1.24
N ARG A 143 16.34 -5.23 -1.26
CA ARG A 143 17.59 -4.94 -1.97
C ARG A 143 17.87 -6.10 -2.92
N VAL A 144 17.72 -5.86 -4.21
CA VAL A 144 17.89 -6.90 -5.23
C VAL A 144 19.37 -7.27 -5.34
N ARG A 145 19.67 -8.59 -5.34
CA ARG A 145 21.06 -9.11 -5.57
C ARG A 145 21.16 -9.67 -7.00
N ARG A 146 22.39 -9.76 -7.44
CA ARG A 146 22.76 -10.46 -8.68
C ARG A 146 22.59 -11.96 -8.56
#